data_8fe3eac569f613e61b2d6bf049d231f7
#
_entry.id   8fe3eac569f613e61b2d6bf049d231f7
#
_cell.length_a   1.000
_cell.length_b   1.000
_cell.length_c   1.000
_cell.angle_alpha   90.00
_cell.angle_beta   90.00
_cell.angle_gamma   90.00
#
_symmetry.space_group_name_H-M   'P 1'
#
loop_
_entity.id
_entity.type
_entity.pdbx_description
1 polymer ?
#
loop_
_entity_poly.entity_id
_entity_poly.type
_entity_poly.pdbx_seq_one_letter_code
_entity_poly.pdbx_strand_id
1 'polypeptide(L)'
;MQRVKYKDGISIIVTLYNKEEYILQTLNSATNQFEESEKYQVIVVDDGSKDRSYKIAKDFLREKKIDYKIFTQRNTGPSIATNNALKFVTYSYIKLLDGDDILAPDILKYMKSQMQKKDIDLLYGSWDWSSDPGKYN
;
A
#
# COMPACT_ATOMS: atom_id res chain seq x y z
N MET A 1 29.48 -4.67 3.40
CA MET A 1 28.01 -4.64 3.43
C MET A 1 27.51 -4.26 2.04
N GLN A 2 26.90 -5.18 1.30
CA GLN A 2 26.32 -4.86 -0.01
C GLN A 2 25.10 -3.96 0.22
N ARG A 3 25.12 -2.75 -0.35
CA ARG A 3 23.92 -1.90 -0.40
C ARG A 3 22.88 -2.58 -1.29
N VAL A 4 21.73 -2.91 -0.74
CA VAL A 4 20.60 -3.37 -1.55
C VAL A 4 20.25 -2.24 -2.53
N LYS A 5 20.37 -2.52 -3.82
CA LYS A 5 20.04 -1.53 -4.85
C LYS A 5 18.57 -1.64 -5.18
N TYR A 6 17.75 -0.79 -4.58
CA TYR A 6 16.34 -0.69 -4.91
C TYR A 6 16.14 -0.12 -6.32
N LYS A 7 15.11 -0.58 -7.01
CA LYS A 7 14.69 -0.03 -8.31
C LYS A 7 13.96 1.30 -8.10
N ASP A 8 14.05 2.22 -9.03
CA ASP A 8 13.20 3.43 -8.96
C ASP A 8 11.73 3.05 -9.12
N GLY A 9 10.91 3.50 -8.19
CA GLY A 9 9.49 3.17 -8.13
C GLY A 9 8.96 3.24 -6.71
N ILE A 10 7.73 2.77 -6.50
CA ILE A 10 7.03 2.84 -5.21
C ILE A 10 6.55 1.46 -4.78
N SER A 11 6.86 1.05 -3.56
CA SER A 11 6.26 -0.09 -2.89
C SER A 11 5.18 0.42 -1.92
N ILE A 12 3.93 0.01 -2.14
CA ILE A 12 2.81 0.32 -1.24
C ILE A 12 2.63 -0.85 -0.29
N ILE A 13 2.82 -0.62 1.00
CA ILE A 13 2.59 -1.62 2.04
C ILE A 13 1.22 -1.36 2.66
N VAL A 14 0.34 -2.35 2.58
CA VAL A 14 -1.00 -2.30 3.18
C VAL A 14 -1.05 -3.26 4.36
N THR A 15 -1.31 -2.72 5.55
CA THR A 15 -1.55 -3.53 6.75
C THR A 15 -3.05 -3.80 6.90
N LEU A 16 -3.41 -5.08 7.06
CA LEU A 16 -4.79 -5.54 7.02
C LEU A 16 -5.12 -6.36 8.26
N TYR A 17 -6.21 -5.97 8.94
CA TYR A 17 -6.78 -6.75 10.03
C TYR A 17 -8.27 -6.45 10.18
N ASN A 18 -9.14 -7.43 9.85
CA ASN A 18 -10.61 -7.33 9.96
C ASN A 18 -11.17 -6.05 9.30
N LYS A 19 -10.92 -5.87 8.01
CA LYS A 19 -11.35 -4.71 7.20
C LYS A 19 -12.11 -5.12 5.94
N GLU A 20 -12.95 -6.17 6.01
CA GLU A 20 -13.65 -6.68 4.82
C GLU A 20 -14.54 -5.65 4.13
N GLU A 21 -15.05 -4.67 4.88
CA GLU A 21 -15.88 -3.58 4.32
C GLU A 21 -15.07 -2.50 3.59
N TYR A 22 -13.77 -2.37 3.88
CA TYR A 22 -12.94 -1.25 3.42
C TYR A 22 -11.86 -1.66 2.43
N ILE A 23 -11.27 -2.85 2.60
CA ILE A 23 -10.06 -3.26 1.90
C ILE A 23 -10.17 -3.16 0.37
N LEU A 24 -11.34 -3.40 -0.20
CA LEU A 24 -11.54 -3.28 -1.64
C LEU A 24 -11.32 -1.85 -2.13
N GLN A 25 -11.85 -0.86 -1.41
CA GLN A 25 -11.69 0.56 -1.75
C GLN A 25 -10.26 1.03 -1.52
N THR A 26 -9.63 0.60 -0.43
CA THR A 26 -8.22 0.85 -0.15
C THR A 26 -7.33 0.39 -1.30
N LEU A 27 -7.46 -0.88 -1.71
CA LEU A 27 -6.67 -1.45 -2.79
C LEU A 27 -6.98 -0.80 -4.15
N ASN A 28 -8.24 -0.47 -4.40
CA ASN A 28 -8.62 0.25 -5.62
C ASN A 28 -7.94 1.62 -5.68
N SER A 29 -7.96 2.39 -4.59
CA SER A 29 -7.27 3.68 -4.52
C SER A 29 -5.76 3.56 -4.69
N ALA A 30 -5.15 2.52 -4.14
CA ALA A 30 -3.72 2.26 -4.25
C ALA A 30 -3.30 1.86 -5.67
N THR A 31 -4.10 1.04 -6.36
CA THR A 31 -3.78 0.55 -7.70
C THR A 31 -4.14 1.55 -8.81
N ASN A 32 -5.02 2.51 -8.54
CA ASN A 32 -5.38 3.57 -9.49
C ASN A 32 -4.42 4.78 -9.44
N GLN A 33 -3.34 4.73 -8.67
CA GLN A 33 -2.31 5.79 -8.62
C GLN A 33 -1.44 5.84 -9.87
N PHE A 34 -1.38 4.76 -10.64
CA PHE A 34 -0.37 4.54 -11.68
C PHE A 34 -0.99 4.06 -12.97
N GLU A 35 -0.36 4.45 -14.07
CA GLU A 35 -0.60 3.86 -15.38
C GLU A 35 0.14 2.52 -15.53
N GLU A 36 -0.26 1.68 -16.49
CA GLU A 36 0.32 0.33 -16.70
C GLU A 36 1.84 0.31 -16.90
N SER A 37 2.44 1.42 -17.35
CA SER A 37 3.88 1.54 -17.59
C SER A 37 4.71 1.91 -16.36
N GLU A 38 4.08 2.28 -15.27
CA GLU A 38 4.77 2.78 -14.08
C GLU A 38 5.20 1.64 -13.15
N LYS A 39 6.35 1.85 -12.52
CA LYS A 39 6.99 0.82 -11.69
C LYS A 39 6.54 0.94 -10.24
N TYR A 40 5.63 0.07 -9.85
CA TYR A 40 5.18 -0.05 -8.47
C TYR A 40 4.81 -1.48 -8.12
N GLN A 41 4.71 -1.75 -6.85
CA GLN A 41 4.19 -3.00 -6.29
C GLN A 41 3.25 -2.72 -5.12
N VAL A 42 2.36 -3.67 -4.86
CA VAL A 42 1.50 -3.66 -3.68
C VAL A 42 1.84 -4.87 -2.80
N ILE A 43 2.15 -4.62 -1.55
CA ILE A 43 2.44 -5.65 -0.56
C ILE A 43 1.34 -5.59 0.50
N VAL A 44 0.52 -6.62 0.59
CA VAL A 44 -0.52 -6.73 1.62
C VAL A 44 -0.08 -7.72 2.67
N VAL A 45 -0.06 -7.28 3.91
CA VAL A 45 0.15 -8.16 5.05
C VAL A 45 -1.10 -8.24 5.89
N ASP A 46 -1.71 -9.41 5.90
CA ASP A 46 -2.87 -9.71 6.72
C ASP A 46 -2.41 -10.18 8.10
N ASP A 47 -2.73 -9.39 9.12
CA ASP A 47 -2.33 -9.63 10.51
C ASP A 47 -3.31 -10.60 11.22
N GLY A 48 -3.67 -11.67 10.53
CA GLY A 48 -4.51 -12.73 11.08
C GLY A 48 -5.99 -12.39 11.11
N SER A 49 -6.54 -11.78 10.06
CA SER A 49 -7.97 -11.48 9.94
C SER A 49 -8.83 -12.76 10.09
N LYS A 50 -9.96 -12.58 10.74
CA LYS A 50 -10.95 -13.65 10.95
C LYS A 50 -12.19 -13.49 10.07
N ASP A 51 -12.31 -12.37 9.39
CA ASP A 51 -13.33 -12.04 8.41
C ASP A 51 -12.85 -12.37 6.98
N ARG A 52 -13.52 -11.85 5.96
CA ARG A 52 -13.17 -12.09 4.55
C ARG A 52 -12.07 -11.18 3.98
N SER A 53 -11.45 -10.33 4.81
CA SER A 53 -10.47 -9.34 4.37
C SER A 53 -9.37 -9.92 3.50
N TYR A 54 -8.71 -10.98 3.95
CA TYR A 54 -7.63 -11.64 3.20
C TYR A 54 -8.11 -12.17 1.84
N LYS A 55 -9.28 -12.82 1.83
CA LYS A 55 -9.84 -13.38 0.60
C LYS A 55 -10.17 -12.29 -0.41
N ILE A 56 -10.81 -11.20 0.03
CA ILE A 56 -11.17 -10.06 -0.82
C ILE A 56 -9.91 -9.43 -1.41
N ALA A 57 -8.90 -9.17 -0.59
CA ALA A 57 -7.63 -8.59 -1.05
C ALA A 57 -6.92 -9.48 -2.07
N LYS A 58 -6.87 -10.78 -1.80
CA LYS A 58 -6.23 -11.76 -2.69
C LYS A 58 -6.93 -11.87 -4.04
N ASP A 59 -8.25 -11.96 -4.03
CA ASP A 59 -9.05 -12.06 -5.27
C ASP A 59 -8.89 -10.79 -6.11
N PHE A 60 -8.96 -9.61 -5.48
CA PHE A 60 -8.74 -8.33 -6.16
C PHE A 60 -7.37 -8.24 -6.82
N LEU A 61 -6.29 -8.52 -6.08
CA LEU A 61 -4.92 -8.40 -6.59
C LEU A 61 -4.62 -9.39 -7.72
N ARG A 62 -5.18 -10.60 -7.65
CA ARG A 62 -5.00 -11.62 -8.69
C ARG A 62 -5.52 -11.17 -10.07
N GLU A 63 -6.55 -10.32 -10.10
CA GLU A 63 -7.14 -9.79 -11.33
C GLU A 63 -6.36 -8.61 -11.91
N LYS A 64 -5.45 -8.03 -11.13
CA LYS A 64 -4.64 -6.88 -11.55
C LYS A 64 -3.34 -7.32 -12.23
N LYS A 65 -2.94 -6.62 -13.28
CA LYS A 65 -1.64 -6.80 -13.96
C LYS A 65 -0.56 -5.96 -13.29
N ILE A 66 -0.33 -6.19 -12.02
CA ILE A 66 0.67 -5.45 -11.21
C ILE A 66 1.57 -6.43 -10.47
N ASP A 67 2.74 -5.97 -10.04
CA ASP A 67 3.57 -6.71 -9.12
C ASP A 67 2.96 -6.64 -7.72
N TYR A 68 2.68 -7.78 -7.11
CA TYR A 68 2.13 -7.82 -5.78
C TYR A 68 2.62 -8.99 -4.94
N LYS A 69 2.57 -8.80 -3.65
CA LYS A 69 2.76 -9.83 -2.62
C LYS A 69 1.61 -9.76 -1.63
N ILE A 70 1.02 -10.89 -1.30
CA ILE A 70 0.06 -10.99 -0.20
C ILE A 70 0.37 -12.18 0.67
N PHE A 71 0.37 -12.01 1.97
CA PHE A 71 0.59 -13.06 2.94
C PHE A 71 -0.12 -12.77 4.26
N THR A 72 -0.33 -13.82 5.04
CA THR A 72 -0.91 -13.71 6.38
C THR A 72 0.14 -14.04 7.43
N GLN A 73 -0.01 -13.46 8.62
CA GLN A 73 0.77 -13.76 9.80
C GLN A 73 -0.14 -13.92 11.02
N ARG A 74 0.41 -14.41 12.13
CA ARG A 74 -0.28 -14.38 13.41
C ARG A 74 -0.45 -12.92 13.83
N ASN A 75 -1.61 -12.56 14.39
CA ASN A 75 -1.87 -11.19 14.87
C ASN A 75 -0.82 -10.75 15.90
N THR A 76 -0.03 -9.75 15.50
CA THR A 76 1.07 -9.19 16.27
C THR A 76 1.09 -7.66 16.23
N GLY A 77 0.10 -7.07 15.57
CA GLY A 77 -0.04 -5.62 15.44
C GLY A 77 0.57 -5.03 14.17
N PRO A 78 0.16 -3.81 13.82
CA PRO A 78 0.50 -3.18 12.54
C PRO A 78 2.00 -2.92 12.36
N SER A 79 2.72 -2.60 13.43
CA SER A 79 4.16 -2.33 13.35
C SER A 79 4.97 -3.57 12.96
N ILE A 80 4.66 -4.73 13.54
CA ILE A 80 5.32 -6.00 13.19
C ILE A 80 4.89 -6.44 11.79
N ALA A 81 3.63 -6.26 11.44
CA ALA A 81 3.12 -6.51 10.10
C ALA A 81 3.90 -5.69 9.05
N THR A 82 4.04 -4.39 9.27
CA THR A 82 4.85 -3.51 8.43
C THR A 82 6.30 -3.98 8.31
N ASN A 83 6.96 -4.30 9.42
CA ASN A 83 8.34 -4.79 9.42
C ASN A 83 8.50 -6.09 8.63
N ASN A 84 7.52 -6.97 8.69
CA ASN A 84 7.53 -8.20 7.89
C ASN A 84 7.33 -7.92 6.40
N ALA A 85 6.50 -6.95 6.04
CA ALA A 85 6.30 -6.52 4.65
C ALA A 85 7.55 -5.88 4.04
N LEU A 86 8.35 -5.15 4.83
CA LEU A 86 9.59 -4.49 4.36
C LEU A 86 10.58 -5.45 3.71
N LYS A 87 10.56 -6.74 4.07
CA LYS A 87 11.42 -7.78 3.49
C LYS A 87 11.15 -8.03 2.00
N PHE A 88 9.99 -7.63 1.51
CA PHE A 88 9.55 -7.83 0.12
C PHE A 88 9.60 -6.56 -0.71
N VAL A 89 10.06 -5.45 -0.15
CA VAL A 89 10.20 -4.17 -0.85
C VAL A 89 11.28 -4.26 -1.91
N THR A 90 10.94 -3.88 -3.14
CA THR A 90 11.86 -3.86 -4.29
C THR A 90 12.12 -2.46 -4.83
N TYR A 91 11.28 -1.49 -4.50
CA TYR A 91 11.39 -0.11 -4.96
C TYR A 91 11.90 0.84 -3.88
N SER A 92 12.48 1.96 -4.31
CA SER A 92 13.19 2.91 -3.46
C SER A 92 12.30 3.82 -2.61
N TYR A 93 11.03 3.96 -3.00
CA TYR A 93 10.05 4.70 -2.22
C TYR A 93 9.04 3.75 -1.61
N ILE A 94 8.65 4.02 -0.37
CA ILE A 94 7.69 3.20 0.37
C ILE A 94 6.52 4.06 0.81
N LYS A 95 5.30 3.63 0.50
CA LYS A 95 4.07 4.17 1.05
C LYS A 95 3.48 3.19 2.04
N LEU A 96 3.27 3.62 3.27
CA LEU A 96 2.50 2.89 4.27
C LEU A 96 1.03 3.28 4.16
N LEU A 97 0.13 2.31 4.18
CA LEU A 97 -1.31 2.51 4.02
C LEU A 97 -2.05 1.51 4.92
N ASP A 98 -2.97 1.98 5.72
CA ASP A 98 -3.84 1.11 6.51
C ASP A 98 -4.97 0.55 5.65
N GLY A 99 -5.45 -0.65 5.99
CA GLY A 99 -6.44 -1.39 5.19
C GLY A 99 -7.85 -0.79 5.13
N ASP A 100 -8.05 0.36 5.75
CA ASP A 100 -9.27 1.18 5.73
C ASP A 100 -9.03 2.63 5.28
N ASP A 101 -7.81 2.94 4.82
CA ASP A 101 -7.48 4.26 4.29
C ASP A 101 -7.61 4.31 2.75
N ILE A 102 -7.89 5.50 2.23
CA ILE A 102 -8.04 5.77 0.80
C ILE A 102 -7.01 6.84 0.39
N LEU A 103 -6.26 6.57 -0.66
CA LEU A 103 -5.35 7.53 -1.26
C LEU A 103 -6.11 8.46 -2.21
N ALA A 104 -5.85 9.76 -2.10
CA ALA A 104 -6.32 10.73 -3.09
C ALA A 104 -5.72 10.41 -4.47
N PRO A 105 -6.43 10.70 -5.58
CA PRO A 105 -5.91 10.49 -6.93
C PRO A 105 -4.55 11.18 -7.13
N ASP A 106 -3.64 10.50 -7.84
CA ASP A 106 -2.30 11.00 -8.23
C ASP A 106 -1.37 11.43 -7.08
N ILE A 107 -1.77 11.21 -5.82
CA ILE A 107 -1.02 11.68 -4.65
C ILE A 107 0.39 11.08 -4.58
N LEU A 108 0.58 9.82 -4.96
CA LEU A 108 1.88 9.16 -4.86
C LEU A 108 2.89 9.69 -5.88
N LYS A 109 2.45 10.03 -7.10
CA LYS A 109 3.29 10.70 -8.10
C LYS A 109 3.75 12.07 -7.59
N TYR A 110 2.82 12.84 -7.04
CA TYR A 110 3.14 14.14 -6.45
C TYR A 110 4.13 14.00 -5.29
N MET A 111 3.86 13.11 -4.33
CA MET A 111 4.75 12.91 -3.17
C MET A 111 6.15 12.49 -3.60
N LYS A 112 6.27 11.50 -4.50
CA LYS A 112 7.57 11.08 -5.04
C LYS A 112 8.32 12.26 -5.66
N SER A 113 7.66 13.07 -6.47
CA SER A 113 8.29 14.25 -7.11
C SER A 113 8.78 15.28 -6.09
N GLN A 114 8.03 15.50 -5.00
CA GLN A 114 8.47 16.41 -3.93
C GLN A 114 9.67 15.88 -3.17
N MET A 115 9.71 14.58 -2.88
CA MET A 115 10.85 13.95 -2.20
C MET A 115 12.12 14.07 -3.03
N GLN A 116 12.04 13.81 -4.34
CA GLN A 116 13.16 13.94 -5.26
C GLN A 116 13.68 15.39 -5.39
N LYS A 117 12.75 16.35 -5.54
CA LYS A 117 13.12 17.77 -5.70
C LYS A 117 13.76 18.37 -4.45
N LYS A 118 13.35 17.93 -3.29
CA LYS A 118 13.75 18.51 -1.99
C LYS A 118 14.83 17.69 -1.29
N ASP A 119 15.19 16.53 -1.84
CA ASP A 119 16.15 15.58 -1.25
C ASP A 119 15.82 15.25 0.21
N ILE A 120 14.58 14.83 0.44
CA ILE A 120 14.06 14.50 1.78
C ILE A 120 13.77 13.01 1.91
N ASP A 121 14.00 12.48 3.10
CA ASP A 121 13.86 11.06 3.40
C ASP A 121 12.44 10.67 3.83
N LEU A 122 11.65 11.61 4.33
CA LEU A 122 10.29 11.37 4.82
C LEU A 122 9.35 12.49 4.40
N LEU A 123 8.21 12.11 3.83
CA LEU A 123 7.12 13.00 3.48
C LEU A 123 5.79 12.45 3.97
N TYR A 124 5.01 13.26 4.64
CA TYR A 124 3.62 12.96 5.00
C TYR A 124 2.70 14.08 4.56
N GLY A 125 1.44 13.74 4.26
CA GLY A 125 0.40 14.68 3.91
C GLY A 125 -0.62 14.83 5.03
N SER A 126 -1.51 15.80 4.89
CA SER A 126 -2.73 15.88 5.68
C SER A 126 -3.68 14.75 5.32
N TRP A 127 -4.55 14.41 6.25
CA TRP A 127 -5.63 13.44 6.08
C TRP A 127 -6.94 14.05 6.58
N ASP A 128 -8.04 13.52 6.11
CA ASP A 128 -9.37 13.96 6.50
C ASP A 128 -10.25 12.74 6.81
N TRP A 129 -11.19 12.91 7.71
CA TRP A 129 -12.18 11.89 8.02
C TRP A 129 -13.30 11.92 6.98
N SER A 130 -13.64 10.76 6.43
CA SER A 130 -14.82 10.60 5.60
C SER A 130 -15.71 9.50 6.15
N SER A 131 -16.98 9.84 6.39
CA SER A 131 -18.04 8.84 6.61
C SER A 131 -18.63 8.33 5.31
N ASP A 132 -18.24 8.93 4.16
CA ASP A 132 -18.70 8.54 2.83
C ASP A 132 -17.50 8.08 1.98
N PRO A 133 -17.35 6.76 1.80
CA PRO A 133 -16.28 6.21 0.97
C PRO A 133 -16.35 6.64 -0.50
N GLY A 134 -17.51 7.06 -1.00
CA GLY A 134 -17.70 7.55 -2.36
C GLY A 134 -17.21 8.98 -2.63
N LYS A 135 -16.87 9.75 -1.58
CA LYS A 135 -16.48 11.16 -1.71
C LYS A 135 -15.16 11.38 -2.47
N TYR A 136 -14.32 10.35 -2.58
CA TYR A 136 -12.99 10.43 -3.18
C TYR A 136 -12.82 9.49 -4.39
N ASN A 137 -13.92 9.04 -4.95
CA ASN A 137 -13.93 8.26 -6.22
C ASN A 137 -13.95 9.18 -7.43
#